data_414bc8202fbe73525d255eb7a11880eb
#
_entry.id   414bc8202fbe73525d255eb7a11880eb
#
_cell.length_a   1.000
_cell.length_b   1.000
_cell.length_c   1.000
_cell.angle_alpha   90.00
_cell.angle_beta   90.00
_cell.angle_gamma   90.00
#
_symmetry.space_group_name_H-M   'P 1'
#
loop_
_entity.id
_entity.type
_entity.pdbx_description
1 polymer ?
#
loop_
_entity_poly.entity_id
_entity_poly.type
_entity_poly.pdbx_seq_one_letter_code
_entity_poly.pdbx_strand_id
1 'polypeptide(L)'
;MKKRFAAFVSTVLAAVLCACSAAPKDVLPNKAAQPTEAPTQQAQTTQAAPTEQPTPEPDPVQQLLEEMTLEQKVGQLFLVRPDSLDLSQTQDQINDAKADGVTELTDAMRQTLAEYPVGGVVIFGKNLESPQQITQFLDDLQQASDTPLFTAIDEEGGLVARLANNAAFDLPRYESAAAVGTSGNPEDARAMGRTIGGYLKEYGFNLDFAPVADVNTNPDNPVIGTRAFSSEPQTAADLVGGACAGFADAGIACTLKHFPGHGDTSEDTHVGTVTLNKTLDDLRSCELVPFAQNVNNAPLIMAAHITVPQVTGDDTPASLSSVMLTDLLRGELGYQGLIVTDSLAMQAITDVYTPGQAAVKALQAGADLLLMPNGLADAYTAVLEAVQEGTIPQQRLDESVQRILQCKYQYGILTQ
;
A
#
# COMPACT_ATOMS: atom_id res chain seq x y z
N MET A 1 -37.42 -23.34 46.95
CA MET A 1 -36.86 -24.56 47.53
C MET A 1 -35.33 -24.53 47.43
N LYS A 2 -34.72 -24.62 48.59
CA LYS A 2 -33.27 -24.57 48.85
C LYS A 2 -32.58 -25.85 48.39
N LYS A 3 -31.30 -25.71 47.89
CA LYS A 3 -30.10 -26.54 48.19
C LYS A 3 -28.97 -25.99 47.32
N ARG A 4 -28.00 -25.41 47.78
CA ARG A 4 -26.72 -25.44 48.54
C ARG A 4 -25.83 -26.67 48.24
N PHE A 5 -24.52 -26.37 48.16
CA PHE A 5 -23.29 -27.13 48.32
C PHE A 5 -22.54 -27.38 46.99
N ALA A 6 -21.20 -27.27 46.92
CA ALA A 6 -20.11 -26.82 47.82
C ALA A 6 -18.85 -26.65 46.99
N ALA A 7 -17.96 -25.83 47.49
CA ALA A 7 -16.59 -25.56 46.99
C ALA A 7 -15.66 -26.78 47.13
N PHE A 8 -14.70 -26.90 46.22
CA PHE A 8 -13.46 -27.63 46.51
C PHE A 8 -12.25 -26.76 46.05
N VAL A 9 -11.56 -26.28 47.04
CA VAL A 9 -10.23 -25.68 46.98
C VAL A 9 -9.24 -26.85 47.07
N SER A 10 -8.24 -26.91 46.22
CA SER A 10 -7.04 -27.71 46.43
C SER A 10 -5.82 -26.92 45.97
N THR A 11 -5.19 -26.39 46.99
CA THR A 11 -3.86 -25.85 47.01
C THR A 11 -2.82 -26.99 47.00
N VAL A 12 -1.86 -26.98 46.10
CA VAL A 12 -0.61 -27.77 46.29
C VAL A 12 0.56 -26.84 46.08
N LEU A 13 1.27 -26.69 47.20
CA LEU A 13 2.54 -26.00 47.40
C LEU A 13 3.65 -27.05 47.41
N ALA A 14 4.76 -26.88 46.71
CA ALA A 14 6.08 -27.39 46.99
C ALA A 14 7.03 -27.08 45.84
N ALA A 15 8.18 -26.69 45.97
CA ALA A 15 9.19 -26.36 46.94
C ALA A 15 10.49 -26.22 46.14
N VAL A 16 11.20 -25.19 46.45
CA VAL A 16 12.56 -24.83 45.99
C VAL A 16 13.56 -25.89 46.46
N LEU A 17 14.51 -26.29 45.61
CA LEU A 17 15.78 -26.82 46.07
C LEU A 17 16.92 -26.25 45.23
N CYS A 18 17.68 -25.39 45.89
CA CYS A 18 19.04 -24.96 45.57
C CYS A 18 20.01 -26.14 45.83
N ALA A 19 20.99 -26.36 44.96
CA ALA A 19 22.18 -27.08 45.29
C ALA A 19 23.41 -26.39 44.67
N CYS A 20 24.18 -25.74 45.54
CA CYS A 20 25.57 -25.36 45.35
C CYS A 20 26.48 -26.56 45.63
N SER A 21 27.58 -26.74 44.84
CA SER A 21 28.80 -27.41 45.26
C SER A 21 29.90 -27.05 44.27
N ALA A 22 30.86 -26.19 44.58
CA ALA A 22 32.11 -26.33 45.32
C ALA A 22 33.24 -26.97 44.51
N ALA A 23 34.24 -26.14 44.23
CA ALA A 23 35.56 -26.48 43.67
C ALA A 23 36.47 -27.18 44.72
N PRO A 24 37.54 -27.83 44.35
CA PRO A 24 38.72 -27.86 45.19
C PRO A 24 39.98 -27.25 44.52
N LYS A 25 40.79 -26.70 45.42
CA LYS A 25 42.07 -26.03 45.26
C LYS A 25 43.24 -27.02 45.20
N ASP A 26 44.38 -26.43 44.69
CA ASP A 26 45.76 -26.62 45.03
C ASP A 26 46.49 -27.92 44.66
N VAL A 27 47.57 -27.71 43.90
CA VAL A 27 48.92 -28.03 44.28
C VAL A 27 49.98 -27.41 43.34
N LEU A 28 50.86 -26.56 43.86
CA LEU A 28 52.19 -26.14 43.38
C LEU A 28 53.26 -27.00 44.17
N PRO A 29 54.56 -26.93 43.90
CA PRO A 29 55.39 -26.53 42.74
C PRO A 29 56.44 -27.54 42.36
N ASN A 30 57.16 -27.37 41.25
CA ASN A 30 58.56 -27.66 41.25
C ASN A 30 59.43 -26.89 40.23
N LYS A 31 60.68 -26.68 40.58
CA LYS A 31 61.60 -25.61 40.24
C LYS A 31 62.67 -26.13 39.24
N ALA A 32 63.15 -25.17 38.42
CA ALA A 32 64.49 -25.04 37.85
C ALA A 32 64.89 -25.83 36.60
N ALA A 33 65.12 -25.06 35.51
CA ALA A 33 66.46 -24.97 34.88
C ALA A 33 66.42 -23.90 33.76
N GLN A 34 67.22 -22.86 33.90
CA GLN A 34 67.86 -22.13 32.79
C GLN A 34 69.12 -22.86 32.41
N PRO A 35 69.73 -22.80 31.18
CA PRO A 35 70.03 -21.57 30.45
C PRO A 35 70.04 -21.74 28.91
N THR A 36 70.11 -20.70 28.19
CA THR A 36 71.17 -20.35 27.18
C THR A 36 70.54 -19.46 26.10
N GLU A 37 71.07 -18.25 26.04
CA GLU A 37 70.78 -17.23 24.98
C GLU A 37 71.31 -17.72 23.62
N ALA A 38 70.49 -17.41 22.56
CA ALA A 38 70.99 -17.36 21.21
C ALA A 38 70.26 -16.13 20.48
N PRO A 39 70.91 -15.52 19.50
CA PRO A 39 70.70 -14.08 19.22
C PRO A 39 69.40 -13.73 18.48
N THR A 40 68.82 -12.63 18.90
CA THR A 40 67.64 -11.95 18.39
C THR A 40 67.89 -11.52 16.96
N GLN A 41 67.17 -12.13 15.99
CA GLN A 41 66.88 -11.50 14.70
C GLN A 41 65.63 -10.66 14.89
N GLN A 42 65.76 -9.35 14.75
CA GLN A 42 64.68 -8.40 14.63
C GLN A 42 63.85 -8.70 13.35
N ALA A 43 62.69 -9.32 13.51
CA ALA A 43 61.70 -9.35 12.47
C ALA A 43 61.08 -7.93 12.34
N GLN A 44 61.37 -7.26 11.24
CA GLN A 44 60.62 -6.07 10.83
C GLN A 44 59.16 -6.48 10.60
N THR A 45 58.27 -6.10 11.52
CA THR A 45 56.84 -6.12 11.31
C THR A 45 56.50 -5.04 10.27
N THR A 46 56.36 -5.43 9.03
CA THR A 46 55.67 -4.64 8.00
C THR A 46 54.23 -4.46 8.47
N GLN A 47 53.92 -3.29 8.98
CA GLN A 47 52.56 -2.85 9.25
C GLN A 47 51.80 -2.86 7.90
N ALA A 48 50.88 -3.80 7.71
CA ALA A 48 49.98 -3.81 6.59
C ALA A 48 49.14 -2.51 6.64
N ALA A 49 49.13 -1.78 5.55
CA ALA A 49 48.27 -0.62 5.39
C ALA A 49 46.80 -1.00 5.68
N PRO A 50 46.02 -0.12 6.32
CA PRO A 50 44.58 -0.38 6.50
C PRO A 50 43.96 -0.64 5.14
N THR A 51 43.37 -1.81 4.97
CA THR A 51 42.50 -2.09 3.81
C THR A 51 41.32 -1.13 3.94
N GLU A 52 41.22 -0.14 3.06
CA GLU A 52 40.03 0.68 2.95
C GLU A 52 38.85 -0.28 2.73
N GLN A 53 37.90 -0.29 3.67
CA GLN A 53 36.62 -0.94 3.45
C GLN A 53 35.96 -0.22 2.27
N PRO A 54 35.42 -0.95 1.26
CA PRO A 54 34.72 -0.32 0.18
C PRO A 54 33.59 0.53 0.78
N THR A 55 33.55 1.80 0.42
CA THR A 55 32.44 2.69 0.74
C THR A 55 31.19 2.03 0.19
N PRO A 56 30.10 1.87 0.98
CA PRO A 56 28.85 1.32 0.46
C PRO A 56 28.43 2.14 -0.76
N GLU A 57 28.01 1.49 -1.83
CA GLU A 57 27.43 2.19 -2.96
C GLU A 57 26.20 2.96 -2.44
N PRO A 58 26.01 4.22 -2.88
CA PRO A 58 24.86 5.01 -2.44
C PRO A 58 23.55 4.30 -2.81
N ASP A 59 22.57 4.34 -1.92
CA ASP A 59 21.21 3.85 -2.17
C ASP A 59 20.60 4.67 -3.32
N PRO A 60 20.26 4.06 -4.48
CA PRO A 60 19.78 4.78 -5.64
C PRO A 60 18.44 5.52 -5.37
N VAL A 61 17.63 5.01 -4.45
CA VAL A 61 16.38 5.68 -4.01
C VAL A 61 16.71 6.96 -3.23
N GLN A 62 17.67 6.88 -2.33
CA GLN A 62 18.09 8.03 -1.53
C GLN A 62 18.73 9.11 -2.41
N GLN A 63 19.57 8.71 -3.37
CA GLN A 63 20.19 9.63 -4.31
C GLN A 63 19.14 10.36 -5.15
N LEU A 64 18.18 9.63 -5.74
CA LEU A 64 17.12 10.24 -6.53
C LEU A 64 16.27 11.20 -5.67
N LEU A 65 15.93 10.79 -4.43
CA LEU A 65 15.18 11.66 -3.51
C LEU A 65 15.90 12.99 -3.23
N GLU A 66 17.22 12.97 -3.10
CA GLU A 66 18.04 14.16 -2.86
C GLU A 66 18.15 15.06 -4.11
N GLU A 67 18.11 14.49 -5.31
CA GLU A 67 18.18 15.21 -6.59
C GLU A 67 16.83 15.85 -7.00
N MET A 68 15.70 15.33 -6.49
CA MET A 68 14.36 15.83 -6.84
C MET A 68 14.10 17.23 -6.30
N THR A 69 13.51 18.09 -7.14
CA THR A 69 12.97 19.40 -6.71
C THR A 69 11.72 19.22 -5.83
N LEU A 70 11.30 20.28 -5.15
CA LEU A 70 10.08 20.25 -4.34
C LEU A 70 8.85 19.93 -5.19
N GLU A 71 8.76 20.53 -6.38
CA GLU A 71 7.68 20.31 -7.33
C GLU A 71 7.61 18.86 -7.80
N GLN A 72 8.76 18.25 -8.11
CA GLN A 72 8.85 16.85 -8.48
C GLN A 72 8.41 15.95 -7.32
N LYS A 73 8.85 16.22 -6.09
CA LYS A 73 8.44 15.48 -4.91
C LYS A 73 6.93 15.55 -4.66
N VAL A 74 6.35 16.74 -4.76
CA VAL A 74 4.90 16.92 -4.63
C VAL A 74 4.16 16.16 -5.73
N GLY A 75 4.64 16.21 -6.97
CA GLY A 75 4.05 15.49 -8.09
C GLY A 75 3.96 13.97 -7.85
N GLN A 76 5.00 13.37 -7.26
CA GLN A 76 5.03 11.92 -6.99
C GLN A 76 3.89 11.44 -6.10
N LEU A 77 3.26 12.31 -5.32
CA LEU A 77 2.14 11.96 -4.45
C LEU A 77 0.84 11.70 -5.21
N PHE A 78 0.72 12.11 -6.47
CA PHE A 78 -0.53 12.08 -7.22
C PHE A 78 -0.61 10.90 -8.19
N LEU A 79 -1.71 10.13 -8.09
CA LEU A 79 -2.15 9.16 -9.09
C LEU A 79 -3.42 9.72 -9.76
N VAL A 80 -3.36 9.97 -11.06
CA VAL A 80 -4.43 10.69 -11.78
C VAL A 80 -4.99 9.91 -12.94
N ARG A 81 -6.23 10.19 -13.36
CA ARG A 81 -6.71 9.70 -14.65
C ARG A 81 -5.94 10.39 -15.78
N PRO A 82 -5.63 9.71 -16.90
CA PRO A 82 -5.02 10.38 -18.06
C PRO A 82 -5.82 11.58 -18.54
N ASP A 83 -7.16 11.50 -18.46
CA ASP A 83 -8.08 12.58 -18.78
C ASP A 83 -7.80 13.88 -18.00
N SER A 84 -7.29 13.78 -16.77
CA SER A 84 -6.91 14.94 -15.94
C SER A 84 -5.65 15.66 -16.44
N LEU A 85 -4.90 15.03 -17.34
CA LEU A 85 -3.76 15.66 -18.01
C LEU A 85 -4.18 16.54 -19.19
N ASP A 86 -5.40 16.37 -19.69
CA ASP A 86 -6.03 17.29 -20.65
C ASP A 86 -6.80 18.38 -19.89
N LEU A 87 -6.13 19.50 -19.60
CA LEU A 87 -6.71 20.62 -18.85
C LEU A 87 -7.88 21.32 -19.57
N SER A 88 -8.21 20.93 -20.80
CA SER A 88 -9.41 21.42 -21.50
C SER A 88 -10.69 20.69 -21.08
N GLN A 89 -10.56 19.50 -20.45
CA GLN A 89 -11.69 18.73 -19.95
C GLN A 89 -12.20 19.27 -18.62
N THR A 90 -13.52 19.25 -18.47
CA THR A 90 -14.16 19.55 -17.17
C THR A 90 -14.10 18.36 -16.24
N GLN A 91 -14.19 18.59 -14.91
CA GLN A 91 -14.22 17.49 -13.93
C GLN A 91 -15.41 16.54 -14.16
N ASP A 92 -16.55 17.05 -14.62
CA ASP A 92 -17.71 16.23 -14.97
C ASP A 92 -17.38 15.27 -16.12
N GLN A 93 -16.70 15.74 -17.18
CA GLN A 93 -16.24 14.88 -18.29
C GLN A 93 -15.22 13.85 -17.85
N ILE A 94 -14.25 14.27 -17.02
CA ILE A 94 -13.23 13.38 -16.47
C ILE A 94 -13.88 12.27 -15.62
N ASN A 95 -14.88 12.61 -14.81
CA ASN A 95 -15.55 11.68 -13.89
C ASN A 95 -16.65 10.84 -14.53
N ASP A 96 -17.21 11.26 -15.67
CA ASP A 96 -18.22 10.47 -16.39
C ASP A 96 -17.59 9.25 -17.08
N ALA A 97 -17.98 8.07 -16.62
CA ALA A 97 -17.53 6.80 -17.22
C ALA A 97 -18.05 6.55 -18.65
N LYS A 98 -19.04 7.34 -19.11
CA LYS A 98 -19.66 7.25 -20.45
C LYS A 98 -19.12 8.31 -21.41
N ALA A 99 -18.41 9.33 -20.91
CA ALA A 99 -17.73 10.28 -21.77
C ALA A 99 -16.61 9.61 -22.55
N ASP A 100 -16.23 10.20 -23.69
CA ASP A 100 -15.05 9.77 -24.42
C ASP A 100 -13.81 9.98 -23.53
N GLY A 101 -13.00 8.94 -23.41
CA GLY A 101 -11.77 8.98 -22.64
C GLY A 101 -10.57 9.32 -23.51
N VAL A 102 -9.50 9.77 -22.89
CA VAL A 102 -8.21 9.95 -23.57
C VAL A 102 -7.60 8.57 -23.81
N THR A 103 -7.21 8.30 -25.08
CA THR A 103 -6.64 7.01 -25.52
C THR A 103 -5.24 7.13 -26.12
N GLU A 104 -4.74 8.38 -26.27
CA GLU A 104 -3.38 8.68 -26.74
C GLU A 104 -2.80 9.90 -26.01
N LEU A 105 -1.48 10.01 -25.96
CA LEU A 105 -0.78 11.12 -25.33
C LEU A 105 -0.61 12.29 -26.29
N THR A 106 -1.32 13.39 -26.05
CA THR A 106 -1.23 14.61 -26.83
C THR A 106 -0.07 15.51 -26.39
N ASP A 107 0.31 16.50 -27.23
CA ASP A 107 1.35 17.48 -26.88
C ASP A 107 0.90 18.35 -25.68
N ALA A 108 -0.39 18.66 -25.55
CA ALA A 108 -0.91 19.39 -24.40
C ALA A 108 -0.74 18.58 -23.10
N MET A 109 -1.03 17.29 -23.11
CA MET A 109 -0.85 16.42 -21.96
C MET A 109 0.63 16.25 -21.59
N ARG A 110 1.55 16.24 -22.57
CA ARG A 110 3.01 16.25 -22.31
C ARG A 110 3.43 17.51 -21.56
N GLN A 111 2.87 18.67 -21.91
CA GLN A 111 3.11 19.92 -21.19
C GLN A 111 2.56 19.88 -19.77
N THR A 112 1.36 19.31 -19.58
CA THR A 112 0.77 19.12 -18.25
C THR A 112 1.61 18.17 -17.38
N LEU A 113 2.14 17.08 -17.94
CA LEU A 113 3.06 16.18 -17.22
C LEU A 113 4.37 16.87 -16.81
N ALA A 114 4.89 17.79 -17.63
CA ALA A 114 6.08 18.58 -17.29
C ALA A 114 5.78 19.63 -16.21
N GLU A 115 4.57 20.19 -16.17
CA GLU A 115 4.14 21.17 -15.16
C GLU A 115 3.74 20.48 -13.84
N TYR A 116 3.06 19.35 -13.91
CA TYR A 116 2.61 18.53 -12.78
C TYR A 116 3.21 17.13 -12.91
N PRO A 117 4.45 16.90 -12.44
CA PRO A 117 5.18 15.63 -12.63
C PRO A 117 4.61 14.52 -11.73
N VAL A 118 3.39 14.05 -12.06
CA VAL A 118 2.62 13.09 -11.26
C VAL A 118 3.33 11.76 -11.07
N GLY A 119 3.03 11.08 -9.95
CA GLY A 119 3.61 9.77 -9.60
C GLY A 119 3.07 8.62 -10.41
N GLY A 120 1.89 8.76 -11.04
CA GLY A 120 1.30 7.73 -11.87
C GLY A 120 -0.03 8.09 -12.48
N VAL A 121 -0.50 7.18 -13.34
CA VAL A 121 -1.80 7.25 -14.03
C VAL A 121 -2.65 6.04 -13.71
N VAL A 122 -3.97 6.24 -13.70
CA VAL A 122 -4.98 5.20 -13.44
C VAL A 122 -5.89 5.06 -14.64
N ILE A 123 -5.88 3.91 -15.27
CA ILE A 123 -6.62 3.61 -16.51
C ILE A 123 -8.02 3.10 -16.18
N PHE A 124 -9.01 3.65 -16.88
CA PHE A 124 -10.41 3.25 -16.80
C PHE A 124 -10.90 2.69 -18.13
N GLY A 125 -12.07 2.04 -18.11
CA GLY A 125 -12.63 1.42 -19.30
C GLY A 125 -12.75 2.35 -20.51
N LYS A 126 -13.01 3.65 -20.29
CA LYS A 126 -13.10 4.66 -21.36
C LYS A 126 -11.75 5.00 -22.03
N ASN A 127 -10.62 4.59 -21.41
CA ASN A 127 -9.28 4.78 -21.97
C ASN A 127 -8.77 3.55 -22.73
N LEU A 128 -9.60 2.49 -22.88
CA LEU A 128 -9.22 1.18 -23.41
C LEU A 128 -9.95 0.90 -24.74
N GLU A 129 -9.21 0.89 -25.85
CA GLU A 129 -9.73 0.57 -27.17
C GLU A 129 -9.27 -0.79 -27.66
N SER A 130 -7.98 -1.11 -27.50
CA SER A 130 -7.37 -2.36 -27.94
C SER A 130 -6.07 -2.66 -27.20
N PRO A 131 -5.57 -3.92 -27.25
CA PRO A 131 -4.26 -4.28 -26.70
C PRO A 131 -3.11 -3.38 -27.20
N GLN A 132 -3.07 -3.11 -28.49
CA GLN A 132 -2.02 -2.29 -29.11
C GLN A 132 -2.11 -0.83 -28.66
N GLN A 133 -3.33 -0.28 -28.60
CA GLN A 133 -3.55 1.11 -28.18
C GLN A 133 -3.09 1.31 -26.74
N ILE A 134 -3.51 0.47 -25.80
CA ILE A 134 -3.14 0.67 -24.39
C ILE A 134 -1.65 0.50 -24.14
N THR A 135 -1.01 -0.50 -24.74
CA THR A 135 0.44 -0.69 -24.61
C THR A 135 1.18 0.54 -25.12
N GLN A 136 0.83 1.04 -26.31
CA GLN A 136 1.47 2.25 -26.86
C GLN A 136 1.21 3.48 -25.98
N PHE A 137 -0.01 3.64 -25.50
CA PHE A 137 -0.37 4.78 -24.66
C PHE A 137 0.42 4.81 -23.34
N LEU A 138 0.54 3.64 -22.68
CA LEU A 138 1.34 3.54 -21.45
C LEU A 138 2.83 3.75 -21.72
N ASP A 139 3.37 3.24 -22.83
CA ASP A 139 4.76 3.47 -23.24
C ASP A 139 5.02 4.96 -23.50
N ASP A 140 4.12 5.65 -24.20
CA ASP A 140 4.24 7.09 -24.48
C ASP A 140 4.20 7.93 -23.20
N LEU A 141 3.34 7.58 -22.24
CA LEU A 141 3.27 8.21 -20.91
C LEU A 141 4.55 8.00 -20.13
N GLN A 142 5.09 6.78 -20.11
CA GLN A 142 6.36 6.47 -19.45
C GLN A 142 7.53 7.27 -20.05
N GLN A 143 7.61 7.36 -21.39
CA GLN A 143 8.65 8.10 -22.09
C GLN A 143 8.56 9.63 -21.89
N ALA A 144 7.36 10.15 -21.60
CA ALA A 144 7.14 11.56 -21.38
C ALA A 144 7.41 12.00 -19.92
N SER A 145 7.66 11.06 -19.02
CA SER A 145 7.82 11.32 -17.60
C SER A 145 9.28 11.16 -17.18
N ASP A 146 9.84 12.16 -16.49
CA ASP A 146 11.22 12.12 -15.96
C ASP A 146 11.40 11.03 -14.90
N THR A 147 10.39 10.84 -14.04
CA THR A 147 10.35 9.76 -13.06
C THR A 147 9.32 8.71 -13.53
N PRO A 148 9.70 7.43 -13.66
CA PRO A 148 8.80 6.38 -14.12
C PRO A 148 7.48 6.34 -13.33
N LEU A 149 6.36 6.19 -14.07
CA LEU A 149 5.01 6.26 -13.52
C LEU A 149 4.55 4.92 -12.93
N PHE A 150 3.75 4.98 -11.87
CA PHE A 150 2.78 3.92 -11.65
C PHE A 150 1.75 3.94 -12.78
N THR A 151 1.55 2.79 -13.43
CA THR A 151 0.51 2.56 -14.41
C THR A 151 -0.52 1.63 -13.78
N ALA A 152 -1.58 2.22 -13.23
CA ALA A 152 -2.53 1.54 -12.36
C ALA A 152 -3.86 1.25 -13.04
N ILE A 153 -4.56 0.25 -12.54
CA ILE A 153 -5.90 -0.16 -12.99
C ILE A 153 -6.68 -0.81 -11.83
N ASP A 154 -8.01 -0.89 -11.94
CA ASP A 154 -8.85 -1.78 -11.15
C ASP A 154 -9.14 -3.07 -11.94
N GLU A 155 -8.43 -4.12 -11.67
CA GLU A 155 -8.63 -5.42 -12.32
C GLU A 155 -8.82 -6.52 -11.25
N GLU A 156 -9.93 -6.38 -10.48
CA GLU A 156 -10.23 -7.28 -9.36
C GLU A 156 -10.60 -8.71 -9.80
N GLY A 157 -10.99 -8.83 -11.07
CA GLY A 157 -11.71 -9.97 -11.60
C GLY A 157 -13.22 -9.89 -11.31
N GLY A 158 -14.05 -10.59 -12.08
CA GLY A 158 -15.50 -10.53 -11.93
C GLY A 158 -16.11 -9.19 -12.39
N LEU A 159 -16.92 -8.57 -11.54
CA LEU A 159 -17.64 -7.33 -11.88
C LEU A 159 -16.70 -6.16 -12.18
N VAL A 160 -15.64 -6.02 -11.41
CA VAL A 160 -14.65 -4.96 -11.59
C VAL A 160 -13.42 -5.55 -12.26
N ALA A 161 -13.40 -5.46 -13.58
CA ALA A 161 -12.29 -5.87 -14.44
C ALA A 161 -12.34 -5.02 -15.71
N ARG A 162 -11.42 -4.07 -15.86
CA ARG A 162 -11.47 -3.10 -16.95
C ARG A 162 -11.01 -3.70 -18.26
N LEU A 163 -9.97 -4.55 -18.23
CA LEU A 163 -9.45 -5.26 -19.40
C LEU A 163 -10.27 -6.53 -19.70
N ALA A 164 -10.38 -7.43 -18.73
CA ALA A 164 -11.02 -8.73 -19.00
C ALA A 164 -12.51 -8.62 -19.38
N ASN A 165 -13.23 -7.59 -18.91
CA ASN A 165 -14.62 -7.34 -19.30
C ASN A 165 -14.75 -6.55 -20.61
N ASN A 166 -13.67 -6.01 -21.17
CA ASN A 166 -13.69 -5.34 -22.47
C ASN A 166 -13.54 -6.39 -23.59
N ALA A 167 -14.51 -6.40 -24.51
CA ALA A 167 -14.56 -7.36 -25.62
C ALA A 167 -13.39 -7.26 -26.62
N ALA A 168 -12.63 -6.16 -26.60
CA ALA A 168 -11.44 -6.00 -27.44
C ALA A 168 -10.24 -6.85 -26.95
N PHE A 169 -10.32 -7.37 -25.70
CA PHE A 169 -9.26 -8.16 -25.07
C PHE A 169 -9.72 -9.61 -24.89
N ASP A 170 -8.94 -10.55 -25.43
CA ASP A 170 -9.19 -12.00 -25.25
C ASP A 170 -8.42 -12.51 -24.02
N LEU A 171 -8.98 -12.28 -22.85
CA LEU A 171 -8.34 -12.54 -21.56
C LEU A 171 -9.14 -13.54 -20.71
N PRO A 172 -8.46 -14.30 -19.83
CA PRO A 172 -9.12 -15.11 -18.83
C PRO A 172 -10.06 -14.28 -17.97
N ARG A 173 -11.29 -14.77 -17.75
CA ARG A 173 -12.31 -14.11 -16.93
C ARG A 173 -12.61 -14.94 -15.69
N TYR A 174 -12.78 -14.26 -14.58
CA TYR A 174 -13.26 -14.85 -13.34
C TYR A 174 -14.71 -14.42 -13.10
N GLU A 175 -15.53 -15.32 -12.59
CA GLU A 175 -16.91 -14.99 -12.26
C GLU A 175 -16.96 -13.92 -11.16
N SER A 176 -16.20 -14.14 -10.07
CA SER A 176 -16.03 -13.19 -8.97
C SER A 176 -14.94 -13.68 -8.00
N ALA A 177 -14.45 -12.79 -7.12
CA ALA A 177 -13.60 -13.20 -6.01
C ALA A 177 -14.34 -14.16 -5.06
N ALA A 178 -15.64 -13.94 -4.81
CA ALA A 178 -16.47 -14.85 -4.00
C ALA A 178 -16.52 -16.28 -4.61
N ALA A 179 -16.62 -16.39 -5.95
CA ALA A 179 -16.61 -17.70 -6.61
C ALA A 179 -15.26 -18.44 -6.41
N VAL A 180 -14.14 -17.73 -6.51
CA VAL A 180 -12.81 -18.27 -6.19
C VAL A 180 -12.73 -18.63 -4.70
N GLY A 181 -13.29 -17.78 -3.83
CA GLY A 181 -13.31 -17.98 -2.38
C GLY A 181 -14.10 -19.19 -1.90
N THR A 182 -15.00 -19.74 -2.71
CA THR A 182 -15.82 -20.93 -2.32
C THR A 182 -14.97 -22.15 -2.00
N SER A 183 -13.77 -22.27 -2.56
CA SER A 183 -12.86 -23.38 -2.26
C SER A 183 -12.21 -23.27 -0.88
N GLY A 184 -12.11 -22.06 -0.33
CA GLY A 184 -11.33 -21.74 0.87
C GLY A 184 -9.82 -22.00 0.73
N ASN A 185 -9.34 -22.26 -0.50
CA ASN A 185 -7.93 -22.59 -0.76
C ASN A 185 -7.17 -21.34 -1.24
N PRO A 186 -6.19 -20.82 -0.47
CA PRO A 186 -5.39 -19.65 -0.87
C PRO A 186 -4.65 -19.81 -2.20
N GLU A 187 -4.31 -21.04 -2.62
CA GLU A 187 -3.65 -21.28 -3.90
C GLU A 187 -4.55 -20.96 -5.10
N ASP A 188 -5.88 -21.06 -4.96
CA ASP A 188 -6.81 -20.67 -6.03
C ASP A 188 -6.83 -19.15 -6.20
N ALA A 189 -6.80 -18.40 -5.09
CA ALA A 189 -6.65 -16.94 -5.11
C ALA A 189 -5.27 -16.51 -5.64
N ARG A 190 -4.21 -17.27 -5.31
CA ARG A 190 -2.86 -17.05 -5.86
C ARG A 190 -2.82 -17.26 -7.37
N ALA A 191 -3.46 -18.31 -7.85
CA ALA A 191 -3.57 -18.58 -9.29
C ALA A 191 -4.31 -17.43 -10.00
N MET A 192 -5.40 -16.90 -9.41
CA MET A 192 -6.12 -15.73 -9.92
C MET A 192 -5.21 -14.50 -9.98
N GLY A 193 -4.56 -14.12 -8.88
CA GLY A 193 -3.66 -12.96 -8.85
C GLY A 193 -2.51 -13.08 -9.84
N ARG A 194 -1.91 -14.28 -10.00
CA ARG A 194 -0.86 -14.52 -10.99
C ARG A 194 -1.36 -14.38 -12.43
N THR A 195 -2.56 -14.87 -12.72
CA THR A 195 -3.15 -14.78 -14.06
C THR A 195 -3.45 -13.32 -14.42
N ILE A 196 -4.11 -12.59 -13.50
CA ILE A 196 -4.42 -11.16 -13.67
C ILE A 196 -3.14 -10.35 -13.81
N GLY A 197 -2.22 -10.49 -12.86
CA GLY A 197 -0.94 -9.80 -12.89
C GLY A 197 -0.11 -10.11 -14.15
N GLY A 198 -0.19 -11.34 -14.66
CA GLY A 198 0.51 -11.76 -15.87
C GLY A 198 0.10 -10.94 -17.09
N TYR A 199 -1.20 -10.85 -17.38
CA TYR A 199 -1.65 -10.06 -18.53
C TYR A 199 -1.56 -8.54 -18.28
N LEU A 200 -1.70 -8.07 -17.04
CA LEU A 200 -1.46 -6.67 -16.72
C LEU A 200 -0.03 -6.26 -17.09
N LYS A 201 0.95 -7.08 -16.69
CA LYS A 201 2.36 -6.83 -17.01
C LYS A 201 2.62 -6.83 -18.53
N GLU A 202 1.98 -7.73 -19.26
CA GLU A 202 2.10 -7.82 -20.73
C GLU A 202 1.65 -6.52 -21.42
N TYR A 203 0.63 -5.85 -20.88
CA TYR A 203 0.12 -4.59 -21.42
C TYR A 203 0.77 -3.33 -20.86
N GLY A 204 1.80 -3.46 -20.00
CA GLY A 204 2.55 -2.32 -19.47
C GLY A 204 2.02 -1.75 -18.16
N PHE A 205 1.06 -2.42 -17.49
CA PHE A 205 0.66 -2.06 -16.13
C PHE A 205 1.67 -2.57 -15.11
N ASN A 206 1.79 -1.85 -13.99
CA ASN A 206 2.71 -2.19 -12.91
C ASN A 206 2.07 -2.12 -11.51
N LEU A 207 0.82 -1.66 -11.43
CA LEU A 207 0.04 -1.52 -10.20
C LEU A 207 -1.42 -1.94 -10.44
N ASP A 208 -1.97 -2.78 -9.56
CA ASP A 208 -3.38 -3.12 -9.56
C ASP A 208 -4.03 -2.71 -8.22
N PHE A 209 -5.19 -2.05 -8.28
CA PHE A 209 -6.03 -1.80 -7.11
C PHE A 209 -6.89 -3.03 -6.79
N ALA A 210 -6.20 -4.14 -6.54
CA ALA A 210 -6.70 -5.44 -6.09
C ALA A 210 -5.63 -6.10 -5.21
N PRO A 211 -6.00 -7.04 -4.33
CA PRO A 211 -7.32 -7.62 -4.10
C PRO A 211 -8.21 -6.83 -3.14
N VAL A 212 -9.52 -7.07 -3.23
CA VAL A 212 -10.49 -6.62 -2.22
C VAL A 212 -10.28 -7.42 -0.93
N ALA A 213 -9.97 -6.72 0.16
CA ALA A 213 -9.71 -7.28 1.48
C ALA A 213 -10.91 -7.13 2.44
N ASP A 214 -12.03 -6.60 1.94
CA ASP A 214 -13.27 -6.46 2.70
C ASP A 214 -13.84 -7.81 3.07
N VAL A 215 -14.41 -7.93 4.29
CA VAL A 215 -15.15 -9.10 4.78
C VAL A 215 -16.63 -8.84 4.56
N ASN A 216 -17.28 -9.54 3.63
CA ASN A 216 -18.68 -9.26 3.26
C ASN A 216 -19.66 -9.82 4.29
N THR A 217 -19.74 -9.18 5.46
CA THR A 217 -20.64 -9.60 6.56
C THR A 217 -22.09 -9.18 6.33
N ASN A 218 -22.34 -8.12 5.57
CA ASN A 218 -23.67 -7.71 5.14
C ASN A 218 -24.03 -8.33 3.78
N PRO A 219 -24.92 -9.32 3.70
CA PRO A 219 -25.31 -9.96 2.44
C PRO A 219 -26.02 -8.99 1.46
N ASP A 220 -26.59 -7.90 1.98
CA ASP A 220 -27.29 -6.87 1.20
C ASP A 220 -26.37 -5.69 0.84
N ASN A 221 -25.05 -5.82 1.04
CA ASN A 221 -24.08 -4.79 0.70
C ASN A 221 -24.10 -4.49 -0.82
N PRO A 222 -24.43 -3.23 -1.24
CA PRO A 222 -24.60 -2.90 -2.65
C PRO A 222 -23.30 -2.72 -3.41
N VAL A 223 -22.17 -2.58 -2.69
CA VAL A 223 -20.87 -2.16 -3.25
C VAL A 223 -19.88 -3.30 -3.31
N ILE A 224 -19.76 -4.08 -2.23
CA ILE A 224 -18.77 -5.15 -2.11
C ILE A 224 -19.34 -6.47 -2.61
N GLY A 225 -20.30 -7.06 -1.91
CA GLY A 225 -20.95 -8.28 -2.35
C GLY A 225 -19.94 -9.35 -2.84
N THR A 226 -20.10 -9.77 -4.10
CA THR A 226 -19.26 -10.80 -4.73
C THR A 226 -17.80 -10.35 -5.02
N ARG A 227 -17.44 -9.10 -4.81
CA ARG A 227 -16.07 -8.62 -4.91
C ARG A 227 -15.20 -9.11 -3.74
N ALA A 228 -15.79 -9.39 -2.56
CA ALA A 228 -15.06 -9.99 -1.44
C ALA A 228 -14.91 -11.50 -1.61
N PHE A 229 -13.78 -12.04 -1.18
CA PHE A 229 -13.52 -13.49 -1.22
C PHE A 229 -14.39 -14.28 -0.24
N SER A 230 -14.73 -13.71 0.92
CA SER A 230 -15.47 -14.41 1.97
C SER A 230 -16.22 -13.45 2.90
N SER A 231 -17.23 -13.98 3.60
CA SER A 231 -17.87 -13.35 4.76
C SER A 231 -17.21 -13.75 6.09
N GLU A 232 -16.28 -14.71 6.07
CA GLU A 232 -15.55 -15.18 7.24
C GLU A 232 -14.18 -14.50 7.29
N PRO A 233 -13.83 -13.76 8.36
CA PRO A 233 -12.65 -12.91 8.41
C PRO A 233 -11.33 -13.65 8.15
N GLN A 234 -11.14 -14.82 8.76
CA GLN A 234 -9.92 -15.59 8.59
C GLN A 234 -9.78 -16.17 7.17
N THR A 235 -10.87 -16.69 6.62
CA THR A 235 -10.92 -17.19 5.24
C THR A 235 -10.64 -16.08 4.25
N ALA A 236 -11.20 -14.87 4.45
CA ALA A 236 -10.91 -13.71 3.64
C ALA A 236 -9.43 -13.34 3.71
N ALA A 237 -8.86 -13.32 4.92
CA ALA A 237 -7.44 -12.98 5.13
C ALA A 237 -6.48 -13.96 4.42
N ASP A 238 -6.76 -15.26 4.48
CA ASP A 238 -5.93 -16.29 3.85
C ASP A 238 -6.00 -16.20 2.31
N LEU A 239 -7.19 -15.98 1.75
CA LEU A 239 -7.40 -15.82 0.30
C LEU A 239 -6.78 -14.52 -0.23
N VAL A 240 -6.94 -13.42 0.51
CA VAL A 240 -6.29 -12.14 0.20
C VAL A 240 -4.77 -12.29 0.16
N GLY A 241 -4.19 -12.99 1.15
CA GLY A 241 -2.75 -13.29 1.16
C GLY A 241 -2.32 -14.13 -0.05
N GLY A 242 -3.12 -15.10 -0.44
CA GLY A 242 -2.91 -15.89 -1.66
C GLY A 242 -2.90 -15.00 -2.91
N ALA A 243 -3.90 -14.12 -3.08
CA ALA A 243 -3.98 -13.20 -4.21
C ALA A 243 -2.77 -12.25 -4.27
N CYS A 244 -2.37 -11.66 -3.13
CA CYS A 244 -1.17 -10.81 -3.05
C CYS A 244 0.08 -11.56 -3.52
N ALA A 245 0.26 -12.81 -3.06
CA ALA A 245 1.38 -13.64 -3.51
C ALA A 245 1.33 -13.90 -5.03
N GLY A 246 0.13 -14.06 -5.60
CA GLY A 246 -0.06 -14.22 -7.04
C GLY A 246 0.33 -13.00 -7.85
N PHE A 247 -0.06 -11.79 -7.42
CA PHE A 247 0.36 -10.53 -8.03
C PHE A 247 1.89 -10.33 -7.91
N ALA A 248 2.46 -10.64 -6.74
CA ALA A 248 3.91 -10.57 -6.55
C ALA A 248 4.67 -11.54 -7.46
N ASP A 249 4.17 -12.78 -7.66
CA ASP A 249 4.73 -13.75 -8.61
C ASP A 249 4.77 -13.19 -10.05
N ALA A 250 3.78 -12.38 -10.43
CA ALA A 250 3.71 -11.71 -11.73
C ALA A 250 4.55 -10.43 -11.80
N GLY A 251 5.05 -9.91 -10.67
CA GLY A 251 5.78 -8.64 -10.58
C GLY A 251 4.89 -7.40 -10.76
N ILE A 252 3.66 -7.47 -10.24
CA ILE A 252 2.70 -6.37 -10.17
C ILE A 252 2.53 -5.96 -8.71
N ALA A 253 2.61 -4.66 -8.44
CA ALA A 253 2.26 -4.12 -7.13
C ALA A 253 0.75 -4.25 -6.91
N CYS A 254 0.33 -4.85 -5.81
CA CYS A 254 -1.08 -5.03 -5.46
C CYS A 254 -1.51 -4.05 -4.36
N THR A 255 -2.82 -3.87 -4.21
CA THR A 255 -3.39 -2.93 -3.24
C THR A 255 -4.52 -3.59 -2.46
N LEU A 256 -4.37 -3.72 -1.14
CA LEU A 256 -5.48 -4.14 -0.28
C LEU A 256 -6.50 -3.01 -0.15
N LYS A 257 -7.79 -3.31 -0.34
CA LYS A 257 -8.86 -2.32 -0.27
C LYS A 257 -10.14 -2.93 0.31
N HIS A 258 -10.94 -2.17 1.04
CA HIS A 258 -10.90 -0.73 1.32
C HIS A 258 -10.77 -0.53 2.83
N PHE A 259 -9.59 -0.16 3.31
CA PHE A 259 -9.32 0.02 4.74
C PHE A 259 -10.21 1.10 5.38
N PRO A 260 -10.84 0.89 6.56
CA PRO A 260 -10.66 -0.25 7.47
C PRO A 260 -11.55 -1.48 7.16
N GLY A 261 -12.39 -1.46 6.15
CA GLY A 261 -13.30 -2.52 5.73
C GLY A 261 -14.67 -1.98 5.34
N HIS A 262 -15.12 -2.28 4.12
CA HIS A 262 -16.39 -1.80 3.52
C HIS A 262 -17.48 -2.89 3.51
N GLY A 263 -17.18 -4.12 3.97
CA GLY A 263 -18.06 -5.28 3.76
C GLY A 263 -19.33 -5.32 4.60
N ASP A 264 -19.42 -4.54 5.68
CA ASP A 264 -20.60 -4.45 6.57
C ASP A 264 -21.50 -3.23 6.30
N THR A 265 -21.12 -2.39 5.34
CA THR A 265 -21.87 -1.17 5.02
C THR A 265 -23.14 -1.48 4.22
N SER A 266 -24.14 -0.60 4.33
CA SER A 266 -25.43 -0.69 3.59
C SER A 266 -25.56 0.41 2.52
N GLU A 267 -24.55 1.27 2.38
CA GLU A 267 -24.55 2.45 1.52
C GLU A 267 -23.27 2.50 0.68
N ASP A 268 -23.27 3.35 -0.36
CA ASP A 268 -22.19 3.50 -1.32
C ASP A 268 -21.49 4.86 -1.14
N THR A 269 -20.18 4.86 -0.92
CA THR A 269 -19.35 6.06 -0.82
C THR A 269 -19.24 6.86 -2.11
N HIS A 270 -19.64 6.29 -3.25
CA HIS A 270 -19.76 7.03 -4.51
C HIS A 270 -20.93 8.02 -4.52
N VAL A 271 -21.94 7.82 -3.68
CA VAL A 271 -23.16 8.64 -3.66
C VAL A 271 -23.36 9.41 -2.34
N GLY A 272 -22.39 9.37 -1.43
CA GLY A 272 -22.44 10.10 -0.16
C GLY A 272 -21.59 9.53 0.94
N THR A 273 -21.73 10.10 2.14
CA THR A 273 -21.00 9.64 3.33
C THR A 273 -21.56 8.30 3.81
N VAL A 274 -20.68 7.34 4.08
CA VAL A 274 -21.01 6.03 4.63
C VAL A 274 -20.43 5.90 6.02
N THR A 275 -21.25 5.48 6.99
CA THR A 275 -20.85 5.34 8.39
C THR A 275 -20.83 3.87 8.82
N LEU A 276 -19.70 3.45 9.37
CA LEU A 276 -19.52 2.15 10.00
C LEU A 276 -19.61 2.31 11.53
N ASN A 277 -20.74 1.91 12.11
CA ASN A 277 -21.01 2.02 13.53
C ASN A 277 -20.41 0.85 14.33
N LYS A 278 -19.09 0.76 14.36
CA LYS A 278 -18.34 -0.30 15.06
C LYS A 278 -17.31 0.31 16.01
N THR A 279 -17.09 -0.38 17.12
CA THR A 279 -15.98 -0.10 18.02
C THR A 279 -14.67 -0.61 17.43
N LEU A 280 -13.53 -0.17 17.97
CA LEU A 280 -12.23 -0.68 17.54
C LEU A 280 -12.08 -2.19 17.77
N ASP A 281 -12.67 -2.72 18.85
CA ASP A 281 -12.64 -4.17 19.14
C ASP A 281 -13.50 -4.96 18.15
N ASP A 282 -14.62 -4.41 17.69
CA ASP A 282 -15.42 -5.01 16.62
C ASP A 282 -14.61 -5.05 15.32
N LEU A 283 -13.96 -3.95 14.94
CA LEU A 283 -13.09 -3.90 13.74
C LEU A 283 -11.96 -4.92 13.83
N ARG A 284 -11.27 -5.02 14.97
CA ARG A 284 -10.19 -5.99 15.19
C ARG A 284 -10.66 -7.44 15.05
N SER A 285 -11.91 -7.72 15.41
CA SER A 285 -12.44 -9.07 15.34
C SER A 285 -12.91 -9.48 13.94
N CYS A 286 -13.08 -8.53 13.03
CA CYS A 286 -13.65 -8.78 11.70
C CYS A 286 -12.91 -8.00 10.59
N GLU A 287 -13.24 -6.73 10.40
CA GLU A 287 -12.82 -5.94 9.24
C GLU A 287 -11.29 -5.81 9.11
N LEU A 288 -10.59 -5.68 10.23
CA LEU A 288 -9.13 -5.51 10.23
C LEU A 288 -8.36 -6.83 10.07
N VAL A 289 -9.00 -7.99 10.20
CA VAL A 289 -8.30 -9.29 10.14
C VAL A 289 -7.54 -9.49 8.82
N PRO A 290 -8.13 -9.27 7.62
CA PRO A 290 -7.41 -9.41 6.37
C PRO A 290 -6.24 -8.41 6.23
N PHE A 291 -6.40 -7.18 6.70
CA PHE A 291 -5.35 -6.17 6.67
C PHE A 291 -4.20 -6.53 7.63
N ALA A 292 -4.51 -6.83 8.90
CA ALA A 292 -3.52 -7.17 9.91
C ALA A 292 -2.66 -8.38 9.53
N GLN A 293 -3.28 -9.42 8.94
CA GLN A 293 -2.55 -10.61 8.49
C GLN A 293 -1.64 -10.32 7.30
N ASN A 294 -2.00 -9.36 6.45
CA ASN A 294 -1.34 -9.12 5.16
C ASN A 294 -0.55 -7.80 5.08
N VAL A 295 -0.33 -7.10 6.19
CA VAL A 295 0.45 -5.83 6.21
C VAL A 295 1.85 -5.96 5.61
N ASN A 296 2.46 -7.14 5.65
CA ASN A 296 3.79 -7.39 5.10
C ASN A 296 3.77 -7.95 3.66
N ASN A 297 2.58 -8.26 3.14
CA ASN A 297 2.40 -8.89 1.83
C ASN A 297 1.93 -7.91 0.77
N ALA A 298 1.37 -6.78 1.18
CA ALA A 298 0.82 -5.79 0.28
C ALA A 298 1.70 -4.54 0.20
N PRO A 299 2.17 -4.15 -0.99
CA PRO A 299 2.90 -2.91 -1.18
C PRO A 299 2.04 -1.67 -0.98
N LEU A 300 0.72 -1.75 -1.27
CA LEU A 300 -0.22 -0.66 -1.06
C LEU A 300 -1.42 -1.11 -0.22
N ILE A 301 -1.96 -0.17 0.59
CA ILE A 301 -3.29 -0.27 1.22
C ILE A 301 -4.08 0.99 0.86
N MET A 302 -5.30 0.79 0.32
CA MET A 302 -6.21 1.87 -0.02
C MET A 302 -7.17 2.15 1.13
N ALA A 303 -7.20 3.41 1.57
CA ALA A 303 -8.08 3.88 2.64
C ALA A 303 -9.39 4.41 2.09
N ALA A 304 -10.50 3.86 2.55
CA ALA A 304 -11.86 4.23 2.15
C ALA A 304 -12.32 5.58 2.69
N HIS A 305 -13.35 6.14 2.06
CA HIS A 305 -14.05 7.34 2.56
C HIS A 305 -15.20 6.99 3.53
N ILE A 306 -14.96 6.00 4.38
CA ILE A 306 -15.90 5.55 5.41
C ILE A 306 -15.63 6.30 6.71
N THR A 307 -16.66 6.77 7.40
CA THR A 307 -16.55 7.33 8.74
C THR A 307 -16.73 6.24 9.79
N VAL A 308 -15.92 6.29 10.85
CA VAL A 308 -15.96 5.33 11.97
C VAL A 308 -15.98 6.09 13.30
N PRO A 309 -17.09 6.81 13.63
CA PRO A 309 -17.11 7.78 14.73
C PRO A 309 -16.85 7.18 16.10
N GLN A 310 -17.11 5.89 16.32
CA GLN A 310 -16.77 5.23 17.59
C GLN A 310 -15.27 4.99 17.77
N VAL A 311 -14.48 5.14 16.71
CA VAL A 311 -13.02 5.01 16.74
C VAL A 311 -12.35 6.38 16.64
N THR A 312 -12.78 7.19 15.67
CA THR A 312 -12.18 8.52 15.39
C THR A 312 -12.65 9.62 16.36
N GLY A 313 -13.85 9.45 16.94
CA GLY A 313 -14.50 10.47 17.79
C GLY A 313 -15.22 11.56 16.98
N ASP A 314 -15.18 11.52 15.66
CA ASP A 314 -15.84 12.44 14.74
C ASP A 314 -16.23 11.75 13.43
N ASP A 315 -16.83 12.49 12.49
CA ASP A 315 -17.26 12.00 11.18
C ASP A 315 -16.19 12.20 10.10
N THR A 316 -14.90 12.31 10.45
CA THR A 316 -13.81 12.39 9.47
C THR A 316 -13.66 11.04 8.75
N PRO A 317 -13.67 10.99 7.39
CA PRO A 317 -13.45 9.77 6.64
C PRO A 317 -12.10 9.12 6.97
N ALA A 318 -12.03 7.80 6.98
CA ALA A 318 -10.82 7.05 7.33
C ALA A 318 -9.60 7.49 6.50
N SER A 319 -9.78 7.77 5.21
CA SER A 319 -8.73 8.28 4.31
C SER A 319 -8.17 9.67 4.69
N LEU A 320 -8.88 10.43 5.54
CA LEU A 320 -8.49 11.76 6.01
C LEU A 320 -8.26 11.84 7.52
N SER A 321 -8.27 10.69 8.21
CA SER A 321 -8.17 10.58 9.68
C SER A 321 -6.80 10.08 10.12
N SER A 322 -6.07 10.89 10.90
CA SER A 322 -4.79 10.48 11.49
C SER A 322 -4.96 9.31 12.48
N VAL A 323 -6.10 9.23 13.16
CA VAL A 323 -6.42 8.08 14.04
C VAL A 323 -6.45 6.79 13.23
N MET A 324 -7.01 6.82 12.02
CA MET A 324 -7.10 5.62 11.16
C MET A 324 -5.78 5.31 10.46
N LEU A 325 -5.13 6.30 9.85
CA LEU A 325 -3.94 6.05 9.01
C LEU A 325 -2.64 6.02 9.83
N THR A 326 -2.46 6.99 10.73
CA THR A 326 -1.21 7.09 11.51
C THR A 326 -1.25 6.22 12.75
N ASP A 327 -2.29 6.34 13.59
CA ASP A 327 -2.30 5.65 14.89
C ASP A 327 -2.64 4.16 14.71
N LEU A 328 -3.69 3.83 13.92
CA LEU A 328 -4.12 2.45 13.75
C LEU A 328 -3.29 1.71 12.67
N LEU A 329 -3.27 2.20 11.42
CA LEU A 329 -2.64 1.46 10.32
C LEU A 329 -1.10 1.46 10.42
N ARG A 330 -0.47 2.62 10.64
CA ARG A 330 0.99 2.71 10.81
C ARG A 330 1.44 2.24 12.19
N GLY A 331 0.78 2.73 13.26
CA GLY A 331 1.21 2.52 14.64
C GLY A 331 0.87 1.14 15.16
N GLU A 332 -0.42 0.76 15.18
CA GLU A 332 -0.87 -0.49 15.78
C GLU A 332 -0.64 -1.70 14.86
N LEU A 333 -1.06 -1.62 13.58
CA LEU A 333 -0.87 -2.69 12.62
C LEU A 333 0.56 -2.77 12.08
N GLY A 334 1.39 -1.73 12.28
CA GLY A 334 2.80 -1.70 11.91
C GLY A 334 3.06 -1.60 10.41
N TYR A 335 2.09 -1.13 9.60
CA TYR A 335 2.21 -1.06 8.15
C TYR A 335 3.32 -0.11 7.68
N GLN A 336 4.23 -0.58 6.84
CA GLN A 336 5.35 0.19 6.32
C GLN A 336 5.27 0.51 4.82
N GLY A 337 4.32 -0.10 4.09
CA GLY A 337 4.10 0.14 2.66
C GLY A 337 3.39 1.47 2.37
N LEU A 338 2.91 1.66 1.16
CA LEU A 338 2.24 2.89 0.72
C LEU A 338 0.77 2.91 1.16
N ILE A 339 0.33 4.02 1.74
CA ILE A 339 -1.08 4.29 1.99
C ILE A 339 -1.59 5.19 0.86
N VAL A 340 -2.54 4.69 0.08
CA VAL A 340 -3.23 5.44 -0.97
C VAL A 340 -4.66 5.77 -0.51
N THR A 341 -5.16 6.95 -0.79
CA THR A 341 -6.59 7.25 -0.58
C THR A 341 -7.44 6.50 -1.60
N ASP A 342 -8.70 6.25 -1.31
CA ASP A 342 -9.68 6.05 -2.37
C ASP A 342 -9.83 7.33 -3.19
N SER A 343 -10.58 7.30 -4.30
CA SER A 343 -10.70 8.43 -5.21
C SER A 343 -11.20 9.70 -4.51
N LEU A 344 -10.37 10.73 -4.47
CA LEU A 344 -10.75 12.03 -3.89
C LEU A 344 -11.80 12.78 -4.72
N ALA A 345 -12.18 12.25 -5.90
CA ALA A 345 -13.30 12.75 -6.70
C ALA A 345 -14.65 12.15 -6.29
N MET A 346 -14.68 11.21 -5.32
CA MET A 346 -15.95 10.62 -4.83
C MET A 346 -16.78 11.63 -4.04
N GLN A 347 -18.10 11.51 -4.14
CA GLN A 347 -19.04 12.47 -3.54
C GLN A 347 -18.89 12.57 -2.02
N ALA A 348 -18.54 11.47 -1.33
CA ALA A 348 -18.24 11.47 0.10
C ALA A 348 -17.13 12.50 0.49
N ILE A 349 -16.27 12.90 -0.45
CA ILE A 349 -15.22 13.90 -0.25
C ILE A 349 -15.64 15.25 -0.83
N THR A 350 -16.12 15.28 -2.08
CA THR A 350 -16.37 16.53 -2.82
C THR A 350 -17.53 17.34 -2.27
N ASP A 351 -18.46 16.72 -1.53
CA ASP A 351 -19.55 17.43 -0.83
C ASP A 351 -19.06 18.25 0.37
N VAL A 352 -17.85 17.94 0.90
CA VAL A 352 -17.33 18.51 2.15
C VAL A 352 -16.05 19.30 1.95
N TYR A 353 -15.17 18.85 1.04
CA TYR A 353 -13.82 19.38 0.88
C TYR A 353 -13.56 19.87 -0.54
N THR A 354 -12.84 20.99 -0.67
CA THR A 354 -12.23 21.35 -1.94
C THR A 354 -11.10 20.39 -2.29
N PRO A 355 -10.67 20.31 -3.58
CA PRO A 355 -9.58 19.42 -3.98
C PRO A 355 -8.29 19.61 -3.15
N GLY A 356 -7.90 20.87 -2.92
CA GLY A 356 -6.73 21.22 -2.11
C GLY A 356 -6.90 20.82 -0.64
N GLN A 357 -8.07 21.07 -0.04
CA GLN A 357 -8.35 20.67 1.34
C GLN A 357 -8.28 19.16 1.54
N ALA A 358 -8.87 18.39 0.61
CA ALA A 358 -8.84 16.93 0.67
C ALA A 358 -7.40 16.40 0.57
N ALA A 359 -6.62 16.92 -0.39
CA ALA A 359 -5.23 16.52 -0.61
C ALA A 359 -4.34 16.80 0.62
N VAL A 360 -4.39 18.02 1.15
CA VAL A 360 -3.61 18.43 2.34
C VAL A 360 -4.01 17.60 3.56
N LYS A 361 -5.32 17.41 3.81
CA LYS A 361 -5.80 16.61 4.95
C LYS A 361 -5.37 15.13 4.84
N ALA A 362 -5.43 14.53 3.66
CA ALA A 362 -5.00 13.15 3.45
C ALA A 362 -3.52 12.97 3.80
N LEU A 363 -2.64 13.88 3.35
CA LEU A 363 -1.22 13.85 3.68
C LEU A 363 -0.96 14.06 5.17
N GLN A 364 -1.66 15.01 5.80
CA GLN A 364 -1.58 15.22 7.25
C GLN A 364 -2.07 14.00 8.04
N ALA A 365 -3.06 13.29 7.52
CA ALA A 365 -3.57 12.06 8.14
C ALA A 365 -2.59 10.87 8.05
N GLY A 366 -1.66 10.88 7.09
CA GLY A 366 -0.66 9.82 6.93
C GLY A 366 -0.70 9.09 5.58
N ALA A 367 -1.54 9.52 4.62
CA ALA A 367 -1.53 8.98 3.26
C ALA A 367 -0.24 9.36 2.52
N ASP A 368 0.25 8.48 1.66
CA ASP A 368 1.44 8.71 0.81
C ASP A 368 1.05 9.06 -0.62
N LEU A 369 -0.07 8.49 -1.10
CA LEU A 369 -0.58 8.68 -2.45
C LEU A 369 -2.00 9.25 -2.42
N LEU A 370 -2.24 10.23 -3.26
CA LEU A 370 -3.49 10.95 -3.45
C LEU A 370 -4.13 10.51 -4.76
N LEU A 371 -5.18 9.69 -4.66
CA LEU A 371 -5.81 9.11 -5.83
C LEU A 371 -6.86 10.04 -6.41
N MET A 372 -6.71 10.40 -7.70
CA MET A 372 -7.70 11.08 -8.54
C MET A 372 -8.37 12.28 -7.85
N PRO A 373 -7.61 13.35 -7.51
CA PRO A 373 -8.21 14.56 -6.96
C PRO A 373 -9.23 15.16 -7.94
N ASN A 374 -10.30 15.76 -7.44
CA ASN A 374 -11.32 16.43 -8.26
C ASN A 374 -10.82 17.81 -8.72
N GLY A 375 -9.68 17.85 -9.39
CA GLY A 375 -8.95 19.04 -9.83
C GLY A 375 -7.46 18.89 -9.51
N LEU A 376 -6.66 18.44 -10.50
CA LEU A 376 -5.23 18.21 -10.33
C LEU A 376 -4.48 19.49 -9.93
N ALA A 377 -4.64 20.56 -10.71
CA ALA A 377 -3.92 21.82 -10.49
C ALA A 377 -4.18 22.42 -9.09
N ASP A 378 -5.45 22.43 -8.65
CA ASP A 378 -5.82 22.96 -7.34
C ASP A 378 -5.25 22.12 -6.20
N ALA A 379 -5.35 20.79 -6.33
CA ALA A 379 -4.82 19.88 -5.32
C ALA A 379 -3.29 19.94 -5.22
N TYR A 380 -2.62 19.96 -6.36
CA TYR A 380 -1.15 20.05 -6.44
C TYR A 380 -0.64 21.37 -5.84
N THR A 381 -1.23 22.50 -6.26
CA THR A 381 -0.85 23.84 -5.76
C THR A 381 -1.03 23.92 -4.24
N ALA A 382 -2.17 23.44 -3.72
CA ALA A 382 -2.45 23.48 -2.28
C ALA A 382 -1.43 22.64 -1.47
N VAL A 383 -1.03 21.47 -1.98
CA VAL A 383 0.01 20.65 -1.33
C VAL A 383 1.36 21.34 -1.38
N LEU A 384 1.74 21.91 -2.53
CA LEU A 384 3.00 22.64 -2.70
C LEU A 384 3.09 23.82 -1.73
N GLU A 385 2.05 24.64 -1.66
CA GLU A 385 1.95 25.77 -0.72
C GLU A 385 2.01 25.29 0.73
N ALA A 386 1.29 24.22 1.09
CA ALA A 386 1.28 23.68 2.45
C ALA A 386 2.66 23.20 2.91
N VAL A 387 3.49 22.68 1.99
CA VAL A 387 4.88 22.31 2.29
C VAL A 387 5.77 23.55 2.39
N GLN A 388 5.62 24.52 1.48
CA GLN A 388 6.39 25.78 1.50
C GLN A 388 6.13 26.59 2.76
N GLU A 389 4.89 26.61 3.26
CA GLU A 389 4.48 27.29 4.48
C GLU A 389 4.80 26.50 5.76
N GLY A 390 5.22 25.23 5.63
CA GLY A 390 5.51 24.34 6.76
C GLY A 390 4.28 23.75 7.44
N THR A 391 3.08 23.89 6.88
CA THR A 391 1.83 23.24 7.33
C THR A 391 1.93 21.72 7.15
N ILE A 392 2.62 21.27 6.10
CA ILE A 392 3.13 19.91 5.94
C ILE A 392 4.65 19.99 6.07
N PRO A 393 5.26 19.32 7.07
CA PRO A 393 6.72 19.32 7.21
C PRO A 393 7.40 18.71 5.97
N GLN A 394 8.51 19.31 5.53
CA GLN A 394 9.33 18.76 4.43
C GLN A 394 9.68 17.28 4.67
N GLN A 395 10.02 16.92 5.90
CA GLN A 395 10.32 15.55 6.28
C GLN A 395 9.13 14.60 5.97
N ARG A 396 7.89 15.04 6.22
CA ARG A 396 6.70 14.22 5.94
C ARG A 396 6.53 13.96 4.43
N LEU A 397 6.82 14.97 3.60
CA LEU A 397 6.86 14.83 2.15
C LEU A 397 7.95 13.83 1.74
N ASP A 398 9.18 14.03 2.21
CA ASP A 398 10.34 13.19 1.88
C ASP A 398 10.11 11.72 2.29
N GLU A 399 9.49 11.46 3.44
CA GLU A 399 9.11 10.11 3.87
C GLU A 399 8.12 9.43 2.90
N SER A 400 7.13 10.16 2.39
CA SER A 400 6.19 9.62 1.40
C SER A 400 6.88 9.34 0.07
N VAL A 401 7.66 10.30 -0.44
CA VAL A 401 8.37 10.14 -1.71
C VAL A 401 9.38 8.99 -1.61
N GLN A 402 10.08 8.86 -0.49
CA GLN A 402 10.99 7.72 -0.27
C GLN A 402 10.26 6.38 -0.38
N ARG A 403 9.10 6.22 0.26
CA ARG A 403 8.28 4.99 0.15
C ARG A 403 7.82 4.75 -1.30
N ILE A 404 7.41 5.80 -2.01
CA ILE A 404 6.99 5.73 -3.42
C ILE A 404 8.14 5.23 -4.29
N LEU A 405 9.32 5.83 -4.17
CA LEU A 405 10.50 5.44 -4.94
C LEU A 405 10.97 4.02 -4.57
N GLN A 406 10.95 3.65 -3.30
CA GLN A 406 11.24 2.28 -2.85
C GLN A 406 10.30 1.25 -3.46
N CYS A 407 8.98 1.53 -3.47
CA CYS A 407 8.00 0.66 -4.12
C CYS A 407 8.26 0.56 -5.62
N LYS A 408 8.49 1.68 -6.31
CA LYS A 408 8.85 1.68 -7.74
C LYS A 408 10.12 0.88 -8.02
N TYR A 409 11.13 1.01 -7.20
CA TYR A 409 12.38 0.27 -7.32
C TYR A 409 12.17 -1.24 -7.08
N GLN A 410 11.44 -1.60 -6.03
CA GLN A 410 11.15 -3.00 -5.68
C GLN A 410 10.41 -3.75 -6.81
N TYR A 411 9.51 -3.07 -7.51
CA TYR A 411 8.72 -3.66 -8.60
C TYR A 411 9.34 -3.46 -9.99
N GLY A 412 10.59 -2.94 -10.07
CA GLY A 412 11.32 -2.76 -11.32
C GLY A 412 10.72 -1.68 -12.23
N ILE A 413 9.93 -0.77 -11.67
CA ILE A 413 9.38 0.41 -12.35
C ILE A 413 10.48 1.46 -12.48
N LEU A 414 11.25 1.66 -11.41
CA LEU A 414 12.46 2.46 -11.38
C LEU A 414 13.66 1.51 -11.50
N THR A 415 14.52 1.73 -12.49
CA THR A 415 15.79 1.01 -12.69
C THR A 415 16.97 1.92 -12.34
N GLN A 416 18.13 1.30 -12.03
CA GLN A 416 19.37 2.04 -11.76
C GLN A 416 19.82 2.86 -12.96
#